data_d62a01c06026b01ecc19450cd5f4125c
#
_entry.id   d62a01c06026b01ecc19450cd5f4125c
#
_cell.length_a   1.000
_cell.length_b   1.000
_cell.length_c   1.000
_cell.angle_alpha   90.00
_cell.angle_beta   90.00
_cell.angle_gamma   90.00
#
_symmetry.space_group_name_H-M   'P 1'
#
loop_
_entity.id
_entity.type
_entity.pdbx_description
1 polymer ?
#
loop_
_entity_poly.entity_id
_entity_poly.type
_entity_poly.pdbx_seq_one_letter_code
_entity_poly.pdbx_strand_id
1 'polypeptide(L)'
;MYEYRAFVRKVYDGDTITVDIDLGFDVILKNQKIRLSKINTPEIRGKSREEGIKVRNLVRDRISNKWVVIKTAKDKKGKYGRWLGTIYEPDMEESINDWLLNEGYAVKY
;
A
#
# COMPACT_ATOMS: atom_id res chain seq x y z
N MET A 1 14.76 -10.37 1.94
CA MET A 1 13.44 -9.72 2.04
C MET A 1 13.22 -9.24 3.47
N TYR A 2 12.77 -8.02 3.60
CA TYR A 2 12.48 -7.42 4.90
C TYR A 2 10.98 -7.39 5.13
N GLU A 3 10.58 -7.55 6.38
CA GLU A 3 9.17 -7.66 6.75
C GLU A 3 8.89 -6.84 7.99
N TYR A 4 7.87 -5.99 7.92
CA TYR A 4 7.52 -5.08 9.00
C TYR A 4 6.02 -5.07 9.24
N ARG A 5 5.64 -4.91 10.51
CA ARG A 5 4.26 -4.57 10.85
C ARG A 5 4.08 -3.06 10.72
N ALA A 6 2.93 -2.66 10.20
CA ALA A 6 2.64 -1.24 10.03
C ALA A 6 1.16 -0.96 10.24
N PHE A 7 0.87 0.23 10.78
CA PHE A 7 -0.50 0.69 10.95
C PHE A 7 -0.86 1.66 9.83
N VAL A 8 -1.93 1.37 9.09
CA VAL A 8 -2.35 2.21 7.96
C VAL A 8 -3.07 3.43 8.46
N ARG A 9 -2.47 4.60 8.27
CA ARG A 9 -3.04 5.89 8.69
C ARG A 9 -3.93 6.49 7.63
N LYS A 10 -3.54 6.37 6.35
CA LYS A 10 -4.23 7.02 5.27
C LYS A 10 -4.05 6.24 3.97
N VAL A 11 -5.07 6.23 3.15
CA VAL A 11 -5.02 5.70 1.79
C VAL A 11 -5.22 6.89 0.85
N TYR A 12 -4.16 7.29 0.15
CA TYR A 12 -4.20 8.41 -0.78
C TYR A 12 -4.91 8.02 -2.08
N ASP A 13 -4.45 6.93 -2.70
CA ASP A 13 -5.11 6.30 -3.83
C ASP A 13 -4.92 4.78 -3.72
N GLY A 14 -5.30 4.02 -4.75
CA GLY A 14 -5.26 2.56 -4.67
C GLY A 14 -3.87 1.97 -4.48
N ASP A 15 -2.81 2.69 -4.84
CA ASP A 15 -1.45 2.18 -4.78
C ASP A 15 -0.49 3.00 -3.91
N THR A 16 -1.01 3.98 -3.16
CA THR A 16 -0.18 4.80 -2.26
C THR A 16 -0.87 4.98 -0.92
N ILE A 17 -0.18 4.56 0.14
CA ILE A 17 -0.69 4.63 1.51
C ILE A 17 0.32 5.31 2.42
N THR A 18 -0.16 5.83 3.54
CA THR A 18 0.68 6.36 4.62
C THR A 18 0.53 5.47 5.83
N VAL A 19 1.65 5.04 6.38
CA VAL A 19 1.69 4.09 7.49
C VAL A 19 2.63 4.56 8.59
N ASP A 20 2.43 4.01 9.79
CA ASP A 20 3.41 4.02 10.87
C ASP A 20 4.04 2.64 10.91
N ILE A 21 5.36 2.56 10.74
CA ILE A 21 6.08 1.29 10.66
C ILE A 21 6.65 0.94 12.02
N ASP A 22 6.33 -0.25 12.50
CA ASP A 22 6.91 -0.79 13.74
C ASP A 22 8.25 -1.44 13.41
N LEU A 23 9.33 -0.85 13.90
CA LEU A 23 10.69 -1.35 13.69
C LEU A 23 11.15 -2.28 14.81
N GLY A 24 10.27 -2.56 15.77
CA GLY A 24 10.65 -3.29 16.98
C GLY A 24 11.39 -2.40 17.98
N PHE A 25 11.70 -2.93 19.16
CA PHE A 25 12.39 -2.20 20.22
C PHE A 25 11.68 -0.89 20.62
N ASP A 26 10.34 -0.85 20.54
CA ASP A 26 9.54 0.35 20.79
C ASP A 26 9.86 1.52 19.84
N VAL A 27 10.42 1.24 18.68
CA VAL A 27 10.71 2.26 17.66
C VAL A 27 9.64 2.25 16.59
N ILE A 28 8.95 3.37 16.43
CA ILE A 28 7.93 3.55 15.38
C ILE A 28 8.39 4.64 14.42
N LEU A 29 8.45 4.30 13.15
CA LEU A 29 8.75 5.26 12.08
C LEU A 29 7.43 5.78 11.54
N LYS A 30 7.06 7.01 11.94
CA LYS A 30 5.72 7.55 11.66
C LYS A 30 5.60 8.17 10.28
N ASN A 31 4.37 8.15 9.75
CA ASN A 31 3.98 8.89 8.53
C ASN A 31 4.85 8.55 7.31
N GLN A 32 5.10 7.28 7.11
CA GLN A 32 5.88 6.83 5.96
C GLN A 32 4.97 6.54 4.77
N LYS A 33 5.36 7.01 3.60
CA LYS A 33 4.60 6.78 2.38
C LYS A 33 5.10 5.49 1.72
N ILE A 34 4.15 4.61 1.43
CA ILE A 34 4.41 3.32 0.77
C ILE A 34 3.72 3.33 -0.58
N ARG A 35 4.50 3.05 -1.62
CA ARG A 35 3.98 2.80 -2.96
C ARG A 35 3.87 1.29 -3.14
N LEU A 36 2.69 0.79 -3.46
CA LEU A 36 2.49 -0.64 -3.69
C LEU A 36 3.30 -1.06 -4.91
N SER A 37 4.18 -2.06 -4.72
CA SER A 37 5.13 -2.48 -5.74
C SER A 37 4.47 -3.15 -6.94
N LYS A 38 5.01 -2.87 -8.12
CA LYS A 38 4.74 -3.59 -9.37
C LYS A 38 3.30 -3.49 -9.87
N ILE A 39 2.53 -2.53 -9.39
CA ILE A 39 1.18 -2.28 -9.89
C ILE A 39 0.94 -0.79 -10.08
N ASN A 40 -0.03 -0.47 -10.92
CA ASN A 40 -0.60 0.86 -11.06
C ASN A 40 -2.10 0.76 -10.91
N THR A 41 -2.68 1.62 -10.08
CA THR A 41 -4.13 1.83 -10.02
C THR A 41 -4.49 3.12 -10.75
N PRO A 42 -5.76 3.30 -11.14
CA PRO A 42 -6.17 4.56 -11.76
C PRO A 42 -5.93 5.75 -10.81
N GLU A 43 -5.50 6.86 -11.38
CA GLU A 43 -5.28 8.09 -10.61
C GLU A 43 -6.60 8.69 -10.16
N ILE A 44 -6.57 9.39 -9.01
CA ILE A 44 -7.75 10.03 -8.43
C ILE A 44 -8.01 11.42 -9.00
N ARG A 45 -7.39 11.76 -10.12
CA ARG A 45 -7.57 13.04 -10.80
C ARG A 45 -7.55 12.85 -12.32
N GLY A 46 -8.01 13.86 -13.05
CA GLY A 46 -8.07 13.79 -14.50
C GLY A 46 -9.17 12.86 -14.99
N LYS A 47 -8.94 12.25 -16.15
CA LYS A 47 -9.94 11.39 -16.80
C LYS A 47 -10.26 10.12 -16.03
N SER A 48 -9.32 9.61 -15.24
CA SER A 48 -9.49 8.38 -14.47
C SER A 48 -10.05 8.62 -13.06
N ARG A 49 -10.45 9.85 -12.74
CA ARG A 49 -10.82 10.24 -11.37
C ARG A 49 -11.87 9.34 -10.73
N GLU A 50 -12.94 9.02 -11.45
CA GLU A 50 -14.02 8.18 -10.91
C GLU A 50 -13.53 6.78 -10.57
N GLU A 51 -12.79 6.14 -11.49
CA GLU A 51 -12.21 4.83 -11.26
C GLU A 51 -11.17 4.88 -10.13
N GLY A 52 -10.33 5.91 -10.12
CA GLY A 52 -9.31 6.08 -9.08
C GLY A 52 -9.93 6.19 -7.69
N ILE A 53 -10.99 6.98 -7.55
CA ILE A 53 -11.69 7.13 -6.27
C ILE A 53 -12.36 5.83 -5.86
N LYS A 54 -12.96 5.10 -6.80
CA LYS A 54 -13.58 3.81 -6.54
C LYS A 54 -12.55 2.82 -5.99
N VAL A 55 -11.41 2.68 -6.66
CA VAL A 55 -10.35 1.76 -6.22
C VAL A 55 -9.77 2.20 -4.88
N ARG A 56 -9.52 3.51 -4.71
CA ARG A 56 -9.07 4.06 -3.42
C ARG A 56 -10.02 3.67 -2.29
N ASN A 57 -11.31 3.83 -2.51
CA ASN A 57 -12.31 3.52 -1.49
C ASN A 57 -12.34 2.03 -1.14
N LEU A 58 -12.16 1.16 -2.13
CA LEU A 58 -12.07 -0.29 -1.90
C LEU A 58 -10.85 -0.63 -1.03
N VAL A 59 -9.71 -0.03 -1.32
CA VAL A 59 -8.49 -0.24 -0.51
C VAL A 59 -8.69 0.36 0.88
N ARG A 60 -9.23 1.58 0.95
CA ARG A 60 -9.51 2.27 2.22
C ARG A 60 -10.40 1.44 3.13
N ASP A 61 -11.49 0.89 2.60
CA ASP A 61 -12.42 0.07 3.38
C ASP A 61 -11.76 -1.19 3.90
N ARG A 62 -10.79 -1.72 3.17
CA ARG A 62 -10.13 -2.97 3.54
C ARG A 62 -9.03 -2.81 4.57
N ILE A 63 -8.20 -1.76 4.46
CA ILE A 63 -6.98 -1.66 5.28
C ILE A 63 -6.85 -0.39 6.11
N SER A 64 -7.71 0.61 5.94
CA SER A 64 -7.57 1.87 6.68
C SER A 64 -7.73 1.65 8.19
N ASN A 65 -6.85 2.26 8.98
CA ASN A 65 -6.84 2.14 10.43
C ASN A 65 -6.67 0.71 10.92
N LYS A 66 -5.96 -0.11 10.15
CA LYS A 66 -5.68 -1.51 10.50
C LYS A 66 -4.19 -1.76 10.44
N TRP A 67 -3.76 -2.80 11.16
CA TRP A 67 -2.40 -3.30 11.07
C TRP A 67 -2.26 -4.17 9.83
N VAL A 68 -1.15 -3.99 9.13
CA VAL A 68 -0.78 -4.79 7.95
C VAL A 68 0.68 -5.23 8.09
N VAL A 69 1.10 -6.12 7.20
CA VAL A 69 2.50 -6.52 7.06
C VAL A 69 3.00 -5.99 5.74
N ILE A 70 4.14 -5.28 5.78
CA ILE A 70 4.80 -4.78 4.58
C ILE A 70 6.04 -5.63 4.32
N LYS A 71 6.17 -6.14 3.10
CA LYS A 71 7.36 -6.88 2.67
C LYS A 71 8.09 -6.08 1.61
N THR A 72 9.39 -5.90 1.80
CA THR A 72 10.25 -5.17 0.86
C THR A 72 11.42 -6.05 0.45
N ALA A 73 12.02 -5.75 -0.71
CA ALA A 73 13.24 -6.46 -1.12
C ALA A 73 14.48 -5.90 -0.42
N LYS A 74 14.61 -4.59 -0.36
CA LYS A 74 15.78 -3.88 0.24
C LYS A 74 15.37 -2.53 0.81
N ASP A 75 14.19 -2.40 1.37
CA ASP A 75 13.71 -1.10 1.86
C ASP A 75 13.98 0.02 0.85
N LYS A 76 13.65 -0.24 -0.39
CA LYS A 76 13.97 0.64 -1.50
C LYS A 76 12.97 1.78 -1.63
N LYS A 77 13.49 3.00 -1.75
CA LYS A 77 12.69 4.19 -1.97
C LYS A 77 12.46 4.41 -3.46
N GLY A 78 11.25 4.73 -3.82
CA GLY A 78 10.90 5.06 -5.19
C GLY A 78 11.21 6.52 -5.55
N LYS A 79 10.85 6.90 -6.77
CA LYS A 79 11.16 8.20 -7.38
C LYS A 79 10.68 9.42 -6.58
N TYR A 80 9.54 9.29 -5.89
CA TYR A 80 8.93 10.41 -5.16
C TYR A 80 9.07 10.29 -3.64
N GLY A 81 10.12 9.61 -3.19
CA GLY A 81 10.38 9.47 -1.76
C GLY A 81 9.45 8.50 -1.04
N ARG A 82 8.74 7.65 -1.78
CA ARG A 82 7.90 6.61 -1.22
C ARG A 82 8.66 5.30 -1.18
N TRP A 83 8.50 4.57 -0.08
CA TRP A 83 9.06 3.22 0.01
C TRP A 83 8.24 2.27 -0.85
N LEU A 84 8.89 1.30 -1.46
CA LEU A 84 8.22 0.29 -2.29
C LEU A 84 7.94 -0.96 -1.45
N GLY A 85 6.71 -1.46 -1.50
CA GLY A 85 6.37 -2.61 -0.71
C GLY A 85 5.19 -3.41 -1.23
N THR A 86 5.12 -4.64 -0.75
CA THR A 86 3.98 -5.53 -0.94
C THR A 86 3.23 -5.60 0.38
N ILE A 87 1.93 -5.35 0.35
CA ILE A 87 1.11 -5.20 1.55
C ILE A 87 0.27 -6.44 1.75
N TYR A 88 0.31 -6.99 2.96
CA TYR A 88 -0.50 -8.16 3.35
C TYR A 88 -1.34 -7.82 4.56
N GLU A 89 -2.59 -8.31 4.57
CA GLU A 89 -3.34 -8.38 5.81
C GLU A 89 -2.73 -9.50 6.67
N PRO A 90 -2.80 -9.40 8.02
CA PRO A 90 -2.26 -10.46 8.87
C PRO A 90 -2.85 -11.83 8.51
N ASP A 91 -1.99 -12.83 8.43
CA ASP A 91 -2.36 -14.23 8.17
C ASP A 91 -3.00 -14.50 6.80
N MET A 92 -2.90 -13.57 5.87
CA MET A 92 -3.40 -13.75 4.50
C MET A 92 -2.24 -14.03 3.56
N GLU A 93 -2.44 -14.97 2.63
CA GLU A 93 -1.42 -15.31 1.64
C GLU A 93 -1.43 -14.37 0.44
N GLU A 94 -2.63 -13.93 0.03
CA GLU A 94 -2.75 -12.99 -1.09
C GLU A 94 -2.46 -11.57 -0.61
N SER A 95 -1.51 -10.91 -1.27
CA SER A 95 -1.23 -9.52 -0.99
C SER A 95 -2.35 -8.61 -1.51
N ILE A 96 -2.44 -7.41 -0.95
CA ILE A 96 -3.33 -6.37 -1.47
C ILE A 96 -2.92 -6.04 -2.92
N ASN A 97 -1.62 -6.02 -3.22
CA ASN A 97 -1.11 -5.81 -4.57
C ASN A 97 -1.71 -6.84 -5.55
N ASP A 98 -1.63 -8.11 -5.21
CA ASP A 98 -2.15 -9.19 -6.06
C ASP A 98 -3.68 -9.17 -6.14
N TRP A 99 -4.35 -8.87 -5.03
CA TRP A 99 -5.80 -8.75 -5.02
C TRP A 99 -6.26 -7.68 -6.01
N LEU A 100 -5.60 -6.53 -6.03
CA LEU A 100 -5.94 -5.45 -6.96
C LEU A 100 -5.74 -5.88 -8.42
N LEU A 101 -4.65 -6.61 -8.70
CA LEU A 101 -4.41 -7.14 -10.05
C LEU A 101 -5.46 -8.18 -10.44
N ASN A 102 -5.74 -9.12 -9.56
CA ASN A 102 -6.64 -10.23 -9.85
C ASN A 102 -8.09 -9.79 -10.06
N GLU A 103 -8.50 -8.73 -9.36
CA GLU A 103 -9.85 -8.17 -9.50
C GLU A 103 -9.96 -7.14 -10.63
N GLY A 104 -8.88 -6.87 -11.32
CA GLY A 104 -8.88 -5.92 -12.42
C GLY A 104 -8.86 -4.46 -12.01
N TYR A 105 -8.55 -4.16 -10.74
CA TYR A 105 -8.48 -2.78 -10.24
C TYR A 105 -7.11 -2.14 -10.45
N ALA A 106 -6.13 -2.94 -10.80
CA ALA A 106 -4.78 -2.47 -11.08
C ALA A 106 -4.21 -3.20 -12.31
N VAL A 107 -3.20 -2.60 -12.91
CA VAL A 107 -2.43 -3.21 -13.99
C VAL A 107 -0.99 -3.39 -13.53
N LYS A 108 -0.27 -4.29 -14.17
CA LYS A 108 1.16 -4.48 -13.88
C LYS A 108 1.96 -3.24 -14.28
N TYR A 109 2.93 -2.94 -13.45
CA TYR A 109 3.80 -1.79 -13.66
C TYR A 109 5.22 -2.20 -13.81
#